data_67cadf880a0cc86d205123c9ea6ae384
#
_entry.id   67cadf880a0cc86d205123c9ea6ae384
#
_cell.length_a   1.000
_cell.length_b   1.000
_cell.length_c   1.000
_cell.angle_alpha   90.00
_cell.angle_beta   90.00
_cell.angle_gamma   90.00
#
_symmetry.space_group_name_H-M   'P 1'
#
loop_
_entity.id
_entity.type
_entity.pdbx_description
1 polymer ?
#
loop_
_entity_poly.entity_id
_entity_poly.type
_entity_poly.pdbx_seq_one_letter_code
_entity_poly.pdbx_strand_id
1 'polypeptide(L)'
;MPRRAHRAGLALVVAGTALIAVTYGLVRLAYGLYLPEIQADLGFDAGVAGAISSGGSSAYVVGAVLGFAAAGRRFRGLVVAAGATAAIGAAGMALAPDVVPFAVAALLGSTGAGLASPALVRILQRGLDDGRQAGAQAVVNAGTGPGLVAAGVLAFALLPQWRLAWFVAAGAAIVAAGAVLVLERRASDVRSGDAPGTESPATATATTTTTDAAPPGLVPPLGWIAAHRWVLLAALLAGGASAGVWNYGRSLLADAGVPAGVSAWAWVCLGAGGTAVVVTARPLSRLAPGALWALTLAAMAAGTAGLATLPGVVPAALVACAAFGWAYTAATGALIAWTAEIDAAQAASGTALLFVLLVLGQAAGAPLLGWVVAAHGYGAALTVAAIGALLAALPALPALSAARPSRPQEVAETPARAQGSR
;
A
#
# COMPACT_ATOMS: atom_id res chain seq x y z
N MET A 1 -35.66 -7.46 0.31
CA MET A 1 -34.61 -7.66 1.33
C MET A 1 -33.18 -7.77 0.76
N PRO A 2 -32.82 -8.59 -0.22
CA PRO A 2 -31.43 -8.68 -0.71
C PRO A 2 -30.83 -7.37 -1.27
N ARG A 3 -31.65 -6.48 -1.83
CA ARG A 3 -31.21 -5.17 -2.35
C ARG A 3 -30.76 -4.18 -1.25
N ARG A 4 -31.34 -4.24 -0.04
CA ARG A 4 -30.92 -3.36 1.08
C ARG A 4 -29.58 -3.79 1.65
N ALA A 5 -29.37 -5.08 1.88
CA ALA A 5 -28.08 -5.64 2.33
C ALA A 5 -26.98 -5.38 1.31
N HIS A 6 -27.26 -5.52 0.01
CA HIS A 6 -26.30 -5.20 -1.05
C HIS A 6 -25.88 -3.72 -1.05
N ARG A 7 -26.84 -2.79 -0.92
CA ARG A 7 -26.54 -1.34 -0.85
C ARG A 7 -25.74 -0.97 0.39
N ALA A 8 -26.07 -1.56 1.55
CA ALA A 8 -25.32 -1.35 2.79
C ALA A 8 -23.88 -1.83 2.67
N GLY A 9 -23.65 -3.00 2.08
CA GLY A 9 -22.31 -3.53 1.81
C GLY A 9 -21.50 -2.63 0.86
N LEU A 10 -22.10 -2.16 -0.23
CA LEU A 10 -21.43 -1.23 -1.16
C LEU A 10 -21.06 0.09 -0.49
N ALA A 11 -21.96 0.68 0.29
CA ALA A 11 -21.70 1.91 1.02
C ALA A 11 -20.54 1.73 2.02
N LEU A 12 -20.47 0.58 2.68
CA LEU A 12 -19.37 0.24 3.59
C LEU A 12 -18.02 0.13 2.87
N VAL A 13 -17.98 -0.50 1.68
CA VAL A 13 -16.78 -0.56 0.84
C VAL A 13 -16.33 0.84 0.43
N VAL A 14 -17.24 1.70 -0.02
CA VAL A 14 -16.93 3.09 -0.39
C VAL A 14 -16.38 3.87 0.80
N ALA A 15 -16.98 3.76 1.99
CA ALA A 15 -16.47 4.43 3.19
C ALA A 15 -15.10 3.90 3.62
N GLY A 16 -14.88 2.59 3.53
CA GLY A 16 -13.57 1.98 3.79
C GLY A 16 -12.50 2.47 2.80
N THR A 17 -12.85 2.54 1.51
CA THR A 17 -11.99 3.12 0.47
C THR A 17 -11.65 4.58 0.77
N ALA A 18 -12.63 5.39 1.20
CA ALA A 18 -12.39 6.77 1.60
C ALA A 18 -11.46 6.87 2.82
N LEU A 19 -11.61 6.00 3.82
CA LEU A 19 -10.73 5.99 4.98
C LEU A 19 -9.27 5.66 4.58
N ILE A 20 -9.05 4.68 3.70
CA ILE A 20 -7.72 4.40 3.14
C ILE A 20 -7.22 5.59 2.31
N ALA A 21 -8.04 6.17 1.44
CA ALA A 21 -7.67 7.33 0.64
C ALA A 21 -7.16 8.49 1.51
N VAL A 22 -7.82 8.75 2.62
CA VAL A 22 -7.44 9.84 3.53
C VAL A 22 -6.20 9.47 4.34
N THR A 23 -6.19 8.34 5.03
CA THR A 23 -5.09 7.99 5.95
C THR A 23 -3.78 7.71 5.22
N TYR A 24 -3.83 7.04 4.06
CA TYR A 24 -2.64 6.77 3.24
C TYR A 24 -2.35 7.92 2.28
N GLY A 25 -3.32 8.34 1.47
CA GLY A 25 -3.11 9.29 0.39
C GLY A 25 -2.92 10.72 0.90
N LEU A 26 -3.91 11.23 1.67
CA LEU A 26 -3.91 12.63 2.10
C LEU A 26 -3.01 12.91 3.31
N VAL A 27 -2.84 11.94 4.22
CA VAL A 27 -2.07 12.18 5.46
C VAL A 27 -0.66 11.61 5.37
N ARG A 28 -0.49 10.33 5.06
CA ARG A 28 0.83 9.71 5.09
C ARG A 28 1.67 10.04 3.85
N LEU A 29 1.16 9.81 2.65
CA LEU A 29 1.93 9.92 1.40
C LEU A 29 1.96 11.34 0.82
N ALA A 30 1.09 12.24 1.25
CA ALA A 30 1.13 13.64 0.85
C ALA A 30 2.30 14.42 1.46
N TYR A 31 3.05 13.84 2.40
CA TYR A 31 4.23 14.47 2.99
C TYR A 31 5.23 14.92 1.89
N GLY A 32 5.63 14.02 1.00
CA GLY A 32 6.55 14.36 -0.10
C GLY A 32 5.96 15.32 -1.11
N LEU A 33 4.62 15.38 -1.23
CA LEU A 33 3.94 16.37 -2.08
C LEU A 33 4.12 17.81 -1.57
N TYR A 34 4.02 18.02 -0.26
CA TYR A 34 4.13 19.34 0.34
C TYR A 34 5.55 19.67 0.84
N LEU A 35 6.50 18.73 0.69
CA LEU A 35 7.84 18.85 1.26
C LEU A 35 8.58 20.15 0.87
N PRO A 36 8.58 20.61 -0.40
CA PRO A 36 9.29 21.84 -0.76
C PRO A 36 8.80 23.08 0.02
N GLU A 37 7.49 23.24 0.16
CA GLU A 37 6.89 24.36 0.89
C GLU A 37 7.11 24.24 2.40
N ILE A 38 7.05 23.02 2.95
CA ILE A 38 7.30 22.75 4.35
C ILE A 38 8.76 23.08 4.69
N GLN A 39 9.70 22.64 3.85
CA GLN A 39 11.13 22.93 4.05
C GLN A 39 11.41 24.40 3.96
N ALA A 40 10.81 25.13 3.01
CA ALA A 40 10.97 26.57 2.87
C ALA A 40 10.42 27.35 4.08
N ASP A 41 9.30 26.87 4.68
CA ASP A 41 8.63 27.54 5.81
C ASP A 41 9.29 27.19 7.17
N LEU A 42 9.65 25.91 7.38
CA LEU A 42 10.17 25.42 8.66
C LEU A 42 11.72 25.34 8.71
N GLY A 43 12.42 25.58 7.61
CA GLY A 43 13.88 25.77 7.58
C GLY A 43 14.69 24.50 7.87
N PHE A 44 14.33 23.33 7.31
CA PHE A 44 15.09 22.09 7.49
C PHE A 44 15.54 21.46 6.16
N ASP A 45 16.59 20.66 6.21
CA ASP A 45 17.23 20.05 5.05
C ASP A 45 16.62 18.68 4.65
N ALA A 46 17.13 18.10 3.56
CA ALA A 46 16.67 16.82 3.04
C ALA A 46 17.02 15.64 3.97
N GLY A 47 18.07 15.73 4.78
CA GLY A 47 18.43 14.71 5.77
C GLY A 47 17.36 14.63 6.87
N VAL A 48 16.95 15.78 7.42
CA VAL A 48 15.86 15.87 8.38
C VAL A 48 14.54 15.41 7.75
N ALA A 49 14.27 15.79 6.49
CA ALA A 49 13.10 15.31 5.76
C ALA A 49 13.05 13.78 5.67
N GLY A 50 14.18 13.15 5.35
CA GLY A 50 14.32 11.70 5.33
C GLY A 50 14.11 11.05 6.70
N ALA A 51 14.63 11.67 7.77
CA ALA A 51 14.43 11.19 9.13
C ALA A 51 12.95 11.24 9.56
N ILE A 52 12.23 12.31 9.23
CA ILE A 52 10.77 12.44 9.47
C ILE A 52 10.01 11.34 8.72
N SER A 53 10.32 11.11 7.44
CA SER A 53 9.70 10.05 6.64
C SER A 53 10.00 8.64 7.20
N SER A 54 11.23 8.40 7.66
CA SER A 54 11.63 7.17 8.33
C SER A 54 10.83 6.94 9.60
N GLY A 55 10.73 7.96 10.45
CA GLY A 55 9.92 7.93 11.65
C GLY A 55 8.43 7.66 11.35
N GLY A 56 7.87 8.33 10.35
CA GLY A 56 6.49 8.12 9.88
C GLY A 56 6.26 6.69 9.39
N SER A 57 7.20 6.13 8.63
CA SER A 57 7.13 4.74 8.17
C SER A 57 7.23 3.75 9.33
N SER A 58 8.08 4.00 10.31
CA SER A 58 8.20 3.21 11.53
C SER A 58 6.91 3.28 12.36
N ALA A 59 6.34 4.47 12.53
CA ALA A 59 5.06 4.69 13.22
C ALA A 59 3.90 3.96 12.54
N TYR A 60 3.88 3.94 11.21
CA TYR A 60 2.94 3.13 10.43
C TYR A 60 3.07 1.64 10.77
N VAL A 61 4.30 1.09 10.80
CA VAL A 61 4.52 -0.33 11.12
C VAL A 61 4.02 -0.64 12.53
N VAL A 62 4.32 0.22 13.50
CA VAL A 62 3.80 0.08 14.88
C VAL A 62 2.27 0.08 14.86
N GLY A 63 1.64 1.03 14.16
CA GLY A 63 0.18 1.08 13.99
C GLY A 63 -0.39 -0.19 13.36
N ALA A 64 0.25 -0.74 12.33
CA ALA A 64 -0.18 -1.95 11.66
C ALA A 64 -0.10 -3.18 12.59
N VAL A 65 0.99 -3.35 13.33
CA VAL A 65 1.16 -4.45 14.29
C VAL A 65 0.12 -4.36 15.41
N LEU A 66 -0.07 -3.18 16.00
CA LEU A 66 -1.11 -2.95 17.02
C LEU A 66 -2.51 -3.18 16.46
N GLY A 67 -2.74 -2.75 15.23
CA GLY A 67 -3.99 -2.96 14.50
C GLY A 67 -4.30 -4.45 14.33
N PHE A 68 -3.36 -5.24 13.83
CA PHE A 68 -3.52 -6.69 13.69
C PHE A 68 -3.78 -7.39 15.03
N ALA A 69 -3.04 -7.04 16.06
CA ALA A 69 -3.20 -7.62 17.40
C ALA A 69 -4.59 -7.33 18.01
N ALA A 70 -5.16 -6.14 17.75
CA ALA A 70 -6.41 -5.70 18.36
C ALA A 70 -7.66 -5.87 17.48
N ALA A 71 -7.52 -6.12 16.16
CA ALA A 71 -8.63 -6.13 15.19
C ALA A 71 -9.73 -7.14 15.54
N GLY A 72 -9.37 -8.31 16.08
CA GLY A 72 -10.33 -9.34 16.45
C GLY A 72 -11.38 -8.89 17.47
N ARG A 73 -10.98 -8.06 18.43
CA ARG A 73 -11.81 -7.66 19.57
C ARG A 73 -12.25 -6.20 19.55
N ARG A 74 -11.46 -5.29 18.93
CA ARG A 74 -11.62 -3.84 19.05
C ARG A 74 -11.65 -3.10 17.71
N PHE A 75 -12.13 -3.73 16.64
CA PHE A 75 -12.10 -3.16 15.29
C PHE A 75 -12.74 -1.76 15.17
N ARG A 76 -13.87 -1.49 15.87
CA ARG A 76 -14.48 -0.14 15.92
C ARG A 76 -13.56 0.88 16.61
N GLY A 77 -12.94 0.48 17.72
CA GLY A 77 -11.95 1.31 18.43
C GLY A 77 -10.73 1.62 17.56
N LEU A 78 -10.32 0.67 16.71
CA LEU A 78 -9.23 0.89 15.75
C LEU A 78 -9.60 1.89 14.66
N VAL A 79 -10.86 1.89 14.16
CA VAL A 79 -11.33 2.94 13.21
C VAL A 79 -11.31 4.31 13.87
N VAL A 80 -11.79 4.41 15.13
CA VAL A 80 -11.72 5.67 15.90
C VAL A 80 -10.27 6.12 16.06
N ALA A 81 -9.38 5.21 16.48
CA ALA A 81 -7.97 5.52 16.67
C ALA A 81 -7.30 5.92 15.34
N ALA A 82 -7.59 5.22 14.23
CA ALA A 82 -7.06 5.56 12.91
C ALA A 82 -7.49 6.96 12.45
N GLY A 83 -8.79 7.27 12.57
CA GLY A 83 -9.30 8.60 12.24
C GLY A 83 -8.75 9.70 13.16
N ALA A 84 -8.70 9.44 14.46
CA ALA A 84 -8.22 10.41 15.44
C ALA A 84 -6.72 10.70 15.28
N THR A 85 -5.88 9.67 15.15
CA THR A 85 -4.42 9.88 14.96
C THR A 85 -4.12 10.55 13.63
N ALA A 86 -4.85 10.21 12.55
CA ALA A 86 -4.72 10.89 11.27
C ALA A 86 -5.17 12.35 11.36
N ALA A 87 -6.31 12.64 11.99
CA ALA A 87 -6.84 13.99 12.13
C ALA A 87 -5.97 14.87 13.04
N ILE A 88 -5.59 14.37 14.22
CA ILE A 88 -4.73 15.10 15.17
C ILE A 88 -3.35 15.31 14.56
N GLY A 89 -2.79 14.30 13.90
CA GLY A 89 -1.51 14.41 13.20
C GLY A 89 -1.55 15.46 12.09
N ALA A 90 -2.57 15.42 11.20
CA ALA A 90 -2.72 16.40 10.15
C ALA A 90 -2.94 17.83 10.69
N ALA A 91 -3.81 17.99 11.67
CA ALA A 91 -4.02 19.30 12.33
C ALA A 91 -2.74 19.78 13.04
N GLY A 92 -2.01 18.88 13.71
CA GLY A 92 -0.74 19.18 14.34
C GLY A 92 0.33 19.62 13.34
N MET A 93 0.43 18.98 12.16
CA MET A 93 1.31 19.43 11.08
C MET A 93 0.92 20.83 10.61
N ALA A 94 -0.39 21.10 10.42
CA ALA A 94 -0.88 22.43 10.03
C ALA A 94 -0.54 23.53 11.03
N LEU A 95 -0.54 23.23 12.31
CA LEU A 95 -0.30 24.17 13.40
C LEU A 95 1.16 24.27 13.84
N ALA A 96 2.03 23.39 13.33
CA ALA A 96 3.42 23.33 13.77
C ALA A 96 4.19 24.63 13.52
N PRO A 97 4.78 25.23 14.56
CA PRO A 97 5.59 26.45 14.40
C PRO A 97 7.01 26.17 13.92
N ASP A 98 7.50 24.94 14.11
CA ASP A 98 8.85 24.50 13.73
C ASP A 98 8.88 23.00 13.40
N VAL A 99 10.05 22.49 13.04
CA VAL A 99 10.26 21.12 12.54
C VAL A 99 9.96 20.05 13.59
N VAL A 100 10.19 20.30 14.88
CA VAL A 100 10.04 19.27 15.92
C VAL A 100 8.57 18.89 16.15
N PRO A 101 7.65 19.82 16.48
CA PRO A 101 6.23 19.50 16.57
C PRO A 101 5.65 19.02 15.24
N PHE A 102 6.15 19.53 14.09
CA PHE A 102 5.77 19.00 12.78
C PHE A 102 6.11 17.50 12.65
N ALA A 103 7.34 17.12 13.00
CA ALA A 103 7.78 15.72 12.94
C ALA A 103 6.92 14.82 13.83
N VAL A 104 6.70 15.22 15.09
CA VAL A 104 5.85 14.45 16.02
C VAL A 104 4.44 14.27 15.46
N ALA A 105 3.85 15.32 14.90
CA ALA A 105 2.53 15.28 14.30
C ALA A 105 2.48 14.39 13.06
N ALA A 106 3.53 14.41 12.21
CA ALA A 106 3.65 13.55 11.02
C ALA A 106 3.74 12.05 11.40
N LEU A 107 4.50 11.72 12.45
CA LEU A 107 4.59 10.36 12.99
C LEU A 107 3.22 9.90 13.49
N LEU A 108 2.54 10.74 14.26
CA LEU A 108 1.20 10.45 14.78
C LEU A 108 0.20 10.22 13.64
N GLY A 109 0.19 11.09 12.64
CA GLY A 109 -0.68 10.94 11.45
C GLY A 109 -0.44 9.64 10.69
N SER A 110 0.83 9.25 10.53
CA SER A 110 1.21 8.01 9.86
C SER A 110 0.76 6.75 10.59
N THR A 111 0.67 6.78 11.93
CA THR A 111 0.14 5.67 12.73
C THR A 111 -1.30 5.34 12.35
N GLY A 112 -2.11 6.35 12.00
CA GLY A 112 -3.50 6.16 11.56
C GLY A 112 -3.66 5.29 10.34
N ALA A 113 -2.76 5.42 9.37
CA ALA A 113 -2.74 4.56 8.20
C ALA A 113 -2.49 3.08 8.59
N GLY A 114 -1.54 2.82 9.50
CA GLY A 114 -1.26 1.47 9.98
C GLY A 114 -2.47 0.82 10.68
N LEU A 115 -3.22 1.57 11.47
CA LEU A 115 -4.39 1.10 12.20
C LEU A 115 -5.60 0.83 11.28
N ALA A 116 -5.75 1.60 10.19
CA ALA A 116 -6.94 1.57 9.33
C ALA A 116 -7.13 0.23 8.61
N SER A 117 -6.07 -0.32 8.01
CA SER A 117 -6.18 -1.51 7.16
C SER A 117 -6.64 -2.75 7.93
N PRO A 118 -6.05 -3.15 9.09
CA PRO A 118 -6.53 -4.30 9.86
C PRO A 118 -7.97 -4.14 10.37
N ALA A 119 -8.37 -2.91 10.74
CA ALA A 119 -9.74 -2.62 11.16
C ALA A 119 -10.74 -2.85 10.04
N LEU A 120 -10.43 -2.38 8.82
CA LEU A 120 -11.28 -2.52 7.65
C LEU A 120 -11.39 -3.97 7.17
N VAL A 121 -10.29 -4.75 7.21
CA VAL A 121 -10.34 -6.20 6.94
C VAL A 121 -11.39 -6.85 7.82
N ARG A 122 -11.35 -6.58 9.14
CA ARG A 122 -12.29 -7.19 10.09
C ARG A 122 -13.74 -6.71 9.87
N ILE A 123 -13.93 -5.44 9.54
CA ILE A 123 -15.25 -4.88 9.23
C ILE A 123 -15.85 -5.54 7.98
N LEU A 124 -15.07 -5.71 6.93
CA LEU A 124 -15.53 -6.34 5.68
C LEU A 124 -15.84 -7.82 5.87
N GLN A 125 -15.02 -8.56 6.64
CA GLN A 125 -15.30 -9.95 7.00
C GLN A 125 -16.62 -10.11 7.74
N ARG A 126 -16.96 -9.18 8.64
CA ARG A 126 -18.24 -9.18 9.35
C ARG A 126 -19.38 -8.61 8.53
N GLY A 127 -19.07 -7.70 7.60
CA GLY A 127 -20.01 -6.89 6.83
C GLY A 127 -20.45 -7.51 5.49
N LEU A 128 -19.75 -8.49 4.95
CA LEU A 128 -19.97 -9.06 3.61
C LEU A 128 -19.95 -10.59 3.64
N ASP A 129 -20.62 -11.20 2.66
CA ASP A 129 -20.56 -12.63 2.43
C ASP A 129 -19.16 -13.06 1.95
N ASP A 130 -18.71 -14.28 2.30
CA ASP A 130 -17.35 -14.78 2.07
C ASP A 130 -16.88 -14.63 0.61
N GLY A 131 -17.72 -14.91 -0.37
CA GLY A 131 -17.39 -14.79 -1.79
C GLY A 131 -17.14 -13.36 -2.27
N ARG A 132 -17.47 -12.33 -1.47
CA ARG A 132 -17.33 -10.91 -1.82
C ARG A 132 -16.23 -10.19 -1.04
N GLN A 133 -15.72 -10.80 0.03
CA GLN A 133 -14.74 -10.16 0.94
C GLN A 133 -13.43 -9.83 0.24
N ALA A 134 -12.87 -10.78 -0.52
CA ALA A 134 -11.60 -10.57 -1.21
C ALA A 134 -11.67 -9.43 -2.24
N GLY A 135 -12.73 -9.39 -3.05
CA GLY A 135 -12.95 -8.29 -4.01
C GLY A 135 -13.15 -6.95 -3.32
N ALA A 136 -13.93 -6.90 -2.25
CA ALA A 136 -14.14 -5.69 -1.46
C ALA A 136 -12.84 -5.18 -0.82
N GLN A 137 -12.03 -6.08 -0.27
CA GLN A 137 -10.73 -5.73 0.31
C GLN A 137 -9.78 -5.15 -0.75
N ALA A 138 -9.76 -5.73 -1.95
CA ALA A 138 -8.96 -5.20 -3.04
C ALA A 138 -9.39 -3.77 -3.42
N VAL A 139 -10.70 -3.50 -3.50
CA VAL A 139 -11.24 -2.16 -3.77
C VAL A 139 -10.87 -1.18 -2.66
N VAL A 140 -11.02 -1.57 -1.39
CA VAL A 140 -10.67 -0.72 -0.24
C VAL A 140 -9.19 -0.38 -0.25
N ASN A 141 -8.30 -1.35 -0.49
CA ASN A 141 -6.85 -1.11 -0.55
C ASN A 141 -6.45 -0.24 -1.76
N ALA A 142 -7.18 -0.32 -2.87
CA ALA A 142 -6.97 0.55 -4.02
C ALA A 142 -7.28 2.04 -3.73
N GLY A 143 -7.92 2.36 -2.60
CA GLY A 143 -8.22 3.72 -2.15
C GLY A 143 -6.99 4.64 -2.05
N THR A 144 -5.78 4.08 -1.91
CA THR A 144 -4.54 4.87 -1.93
C THR A 144 -4.38 5.69 -3.21
N GLY A 145 -4.66 5.12 -4.39
CA GLY A 145 -4.57 5.82 -5.67
C GLY A 145 -5.48 7.06 -5.75
N PRO A 146 -6.81 6.93 -5.57
CA PRO A 146 -7.71 8.07 -5.47
C PRO A 146 -7.33 9.08 -4.38
N GLY A 147 -6.77 8.61 -3.24
CA GLY A 147 -6.25 9.48 -2.19
C GLY A 147 -5.09 10.36 -2.66
N LEU A 148 -4.17 9.82 -3.44
CA LEU A 148 -3.07 10.57 -4.05
C LEU A 148 -3.56 11.57 -5.10
N VAL A 149 -4.55 11.18 -5.92
CA VAL A 149 -5.20 12.10 -6.85
C VAL A 149 -5.82 13.27 -6.09
N ALA A 150 -6.57 12.98 -5.03
CA ALA A 150 -7.20 14.01 -4.19
C ALA A 150 -6.13 14.92 -3.54
N ALA A 151 -5.01 14.35 -3.06
CA ALA A 151 -3.90 15.14 -2.50
C ALA A 151 -3.29 16.08 -3.55
N GLY A 152 -3.04 15.56 -4.77
CA GLY A 152 -2.50 16.39 -5.88
C GLY A 152 -3.45 17.51 -6.31
N VAL A 153 -4.75 17.21 -6.43
CA VAL A 153 -5.78 18.23 -6.73
C VAL A 153 -5.86 19.28 -5.62
N LEU A 154 -5.81 18.83 -4.35
CA LEU A 154 -5.81 19.75 -3.20
C LEU A 154 -4.57 20.63 -3.19
N ALA A 155 -3.39 20.07 -3.49
CA ALA A 155 -2.17 20.83 -3.62
C ALA A 155 -2.24 21.83 -4.78
N PHE A 156 -2.75 21.42 -5.94
CA PHE A 156 -2.95 22.34 -7.08
C PHE A 156 -3.83 23.55 -6.71
N ALA A 157 -4.86 23.31 -5.92
CA ALA A 157 -5.82 24.35 -5.52
C ALA A 157 -5.31 25.25 -4.37
N LEU A 158 -4.49 24.74 -3.47
CA LEU A 158 -4.15 25.43 -2.22
C LEU A 158 -2.70 25.87 -2.09
N LEU A 159 -1.76 25.35 -2.91
CA LEU A 159 -0.37 25.80 -2.82
C LEU A 159 -0.24 27.30 -3.14
N PRO A 160 0.60 28.03 -2.41
CA PRO A 160 1.57 27.56 -1.42
C PRO A 160 1.02 27.34 0.01
N GLN A 161 -0.27 27.42 0.23
CA GLN A 161 -0.92 27.36 1.55
C GLN A 161 -1.01 25.90 2.06
N TRP A 162 0.13 25.22 2.18
CA TRP A 162 0.22 23.81 2.57
C TRP A 162 -0.46 23.49 3.92
N ARG A 163 -0.48 24.44 4.87
CA ARG A 163 -1.12 24.30 6.17
C ARG A 163 -2.64 24.10 6.05
N LEU A 164 -3.28 24.82 5.13
CA LEU A 164 -4.73 24.68 4.86
C LEU A 164 -5.04 23.29 4.29
N ALA A 165 -4.17 22.74 3.45
CA ALA A 165 -4.34 21.40 2.92
C ALA A 165 -4.33 20.33 4.04
N TRP A 166 -3.48 20.50 5.06
CA TRP A 166 -3.45 19.61 6.23
C TRP A 166 -4.72 19.75 7.10
N PHE A 167 -5.30 20.94 7.26
CA PHE A 167 -6.59 21.10 7.94
C PHE A 167 -7.72 20.40 7.17
N VAL A 168 -7.74 20.50 5.84
CA VAL A 168 -8.71 19.76 5.01
C VAL A 168 -8.55 18.26 5.17
N ALA A 169 -7.30 17.76 5.18
CA ALA A 169 -7.02 16.35 5.41
C ALA A 169 -7.48 15.88 6.81
N ALA A 170 -7.31 16.72 7.85
CA ALA A 170 -7.78 16.44 9.19
C ALA A 170 -9.31 16.31 9.24
N GLY A 171 -10.05 17.24 8.65
CA GLY A 171 -11.51 17.16 8.54
C GLY A 171 -11.97 15.93 7.76
N ALA A 172 -11.31 15.62 6.64
CA ALA A 172 -11.59 14.43 5.84
C ALA A 172 -11.38 13.12 6.64
N ALA A 173 -10.36 13.07 7.52
CA ALA A 173 -10.10 11.89 8.35
C ALA A 173 -11.23 11.64 9.37
N ILE A 174 -11.74 12.70 9.98
CA ILE A 174 -12.90 12.62 10.90
C ILE A 174 -14.15 12.13 10.16
N VAL A 175 -14.43 12.72 9.00
CA VAL A 175 -15.61 12.36 8.19
C VAL A 175 -15.53 10.93 7.70
N ALA A 176 -14.38 10.49 7.17
CA ALA A 176 -14.20 9.13 6.66
C ALA A 176 -14.33 8.08 7.77
N ALA A 177 -13.69 8.29 8.93
CA ALA A 177 -13.81 7.38 10.06
C ALA A 177 -15.26 7.33 10.60
N GLY A 178 -15.92 8.48 10.74
CA GLY A 178 -17.31 8.58 11.14
C GLY A 178 -18.25 7.84 10.18
N ALA A 179 -18.04 8.01 8.87
CA ALA A 179 -18.82 7.30 7.84
C ALA A 179 -18.67 5.78 7.95
N VAL A 180 -17.45 5.25 8.13
CA VAL A 180 -17.21 3.82 8.35
C VAL A 180 -18.00 3.32 9.56
N LEU A 181 -17.93 4.01 10.71
CA LEU A 181 -18.61 3.60 11.94
C LEU A 181 -20.12 3.62 11.82
N VAL A 182 -20.69 4.66 11.19
CA VAL A 182 -22.14 4.78 10.97
C VAL A 182 -22.66 3.69 10.02
N LEU A 183 -21.96 3.47 8.92
CA LEU A 183 -22.37 2.49 7.91
C LEU A 183 -22.16 1.05 8.39
N GLU A 184 -21.12 0.78 9.19
CA GLU A 184 -20.90 -0.53 9.83
C GLU A 184 -22.05 -0.85 10.79
N ARG A 185 -22.49 0.11 11.63
CA ARG A 185 -23.66 -0.08 12.51
C ARG A 185 -24.91 -0.39 11.71
N ARG A 186 -25.21 0.40 10.66
CA ARG A 186 -26.38 0.17 9.79
C ARG A 186 -26.34 -1.19 9.09
N ALA A 187 -25.18 -1.63 8.65
CA ALA A 187 -25.02 -2.95 8.02
C ALA A 187 -25.24 -4.09 9.03
N SER A 188 -24.84 -3.89 10.29
CA SER A 188 -25.09 -4.85 11.37
C SER A 188 -26.58 -4.92 11.72
N ASP A 189 -27.27 -3.77 11.82
CA ASP A 189 -28.70 -3.71 12.15
C ASP A 189 -29.57 -4.38 11.08
N VAL A 190 -29.26 -4.18 9.78
CA VAL A 190 -29.96 -4.84 8.67
C VAL A 190 -29.86 -6.36 8.76
N ARG A 191 -28.69 -6.88 9.17
CA ARG A 191 -28.49 -8.32 9.32
C ARG A 191 -29.23 -8.92 10.53
N SER A 192 -29.21 -8.21 11.65
CA SER A 192 -29.92 -8.62 12.86
C SER A 192 -31.45 -8.61 12.66
N GLY A 193 -31.97 -7.70 11.82
CA GLY A 193 -33.39 -7.63 11.49
C GLY A 193 -33.84 -8.65 10.43
N ASP A 194 -32.93 -9.23 9.64
CA ASP A 194 -33.21 -10.28 8.66
C ASP A 194 -33.10 -11.70 9.24
N ALA A 195 -32.66 -11.86 10.50
CA ALA A 195 -32.72 -13.16 11.19
C ALA A 195 -34.17 -13.53 11.48
N PRO A 196 -34.71 -14.64 10.94
CA PRO A 196 -36.06 -15.08 11.28
C PRO A 196 -36.08 -15.36 12.78
N GLY A 197 -37.09 -14.80 13.46
CA GLY A 197 -37.31 -15.04 14.89
C GLY A 197 -37.54 -16.53 15.15
N THR A 198 -36.49 -17.21 15.52
CA THR A 198 -36.47 -18.53 16.10
C THR A 198 -36.03 -18.37 17.55
N GLU A 199 -36.98 -18.00 18.41
CA GLU A 199 -36.95 -18.44 19.79
C GLU A 199 -37.04 -19.97 19.78
N SER A 200 -35.91 -20.63 20.01
CA SER A 200 -35.93 -21.97 20.58
C SER A 200 -34.59 -22.18 21.30
N PRO A 201 -34.62 -22.44 22.60
CA PRO A 201 -33.47 -22.92 23.31
C PRO A 201 -33.31 -24.43 23.02
N ALA A 202 -32.80 -24.72 21.84
CA ALA A 202 -32.39 -26.09 21.54
C ALA A 202 -30.90 -26.18 21.78
N THR A 203 -30.56 -26.91 22.87
CA THR A 203 -29.27 -27.52 23.15
C THR A 203 -28.83 -28.36 21.94
N ALA A 204 -28.33 -27.72 20.91
CA ALA A 204 -27.64 -28.38 19.81
C ALA A 204 -26.17 -28.41 20.17
N THR A 205 -25.75 -29.55 20.74
CA THR A 205 -24.35 -29.97 20.78
C THR A 205 -23.88 -30.11 19.33
N ALA A 206 -23.54 -29.01 18.70
CA ALA A 206 -22.82 -29.00 17.44
C ALA A 206 -21.40 -29.42 17.75
N THR A 207 -21.11 -30.70 17.52
CA THR A 207 -19.75 -31.21 17.39
C THR A 207 -19.14 -30.59 16.16
N THR A 208 -18.75 -29.33 16.27
CA THR A 208 -17.84 -28.73 15.34
C THR A 208 -16.49 -29.37 15.58
N THR A 209 -16.09 -30.27 14.72
CA THR A 209 -14.68 -30.64 14.54
C THR A 209 -13.97 -29.35 14.07
N THR A 210 -13.74 -28.45 15.00
CA THR A 210 -12.71 -27.45 14.87
C THR A 210 -11.41 -28.22 14.87
N THR A 211 -10.82 -28.43 13.68
CA THR A 211 -9.38 -28.59 13.60
C THR A 211 -8.83 -27.38 14.35
N ASP A 212 -8.27 -27.62 15.54
CA ASP A 212 -7.50 -26.67 16.33
C ASP A 212 -6.24 -26.27 15.54
N ALA A 213 -6.43 -25.51 14.47
CA ALA A 213 -5.37 -24.71 13.93
C ALA A 213 -5.18 -23.55 14.91
N ALA A 214 -4.13 -23.63 15.71
CA ALA A 214 -3.67 -22.52 16.56
C ALA A 214 -3.72 -21.25 15.74
N PRO A 215 -4.16 -20.11 16.31
CA PRO A 215 -4.17 -18.84 15.58
C PRO A 215 -2.77 -18.63 15.01
N PRO A 216 -2.64 -18.28 13.71
CA PRO A 216 -1.33 -18.12 13.09
C PRO A 216 -0.50 -17.16 13.95
N GLY A 217 0.65 -17.66 14.44
CA GLY A 217 1.55 -16.86 15.26
C GLY A 217 1.94 -15.59 14.49
N LEU A 218 2.11 -14.47 15.18
CA LEU A 218 2.53 -13.20 14.59
C LEU A 218 3.87 -13.31 13.83
N VAL A 219 4.65 -14.34 14.11
CA VAL A 219 5.92 -14.62 13.45
C VAL A 219 5.85 -15.98 12.77
N PRO A 220 6.04 -16.04 11.44
CA PRO A 220 6.10 -17.30 10.71
C PRO A 220 7.24 -18.20 11.19
N PRO A 221 7.13 -19.54 11.06
CA PRO A 221 8.20 -20.45 11.43
C PRO A 221 9.45 -20.24 10.57
N LEU A 222 10.63 -20.60 11.10
CA LEU A 222 11.92 -20.40 10.41
C LEU A 222 11.95 -21.03 9.02
N GLY A 223 11.32 -22.19 8.83
CA GLY A 223 11.21 -22.82 7.51
C GLY A 223 10.44 -21.97 6.49
N TRP A 224 9.40 -21.27 6.94
CA TRP A 224 8.65 -20.33 6.11
C TRP A 224 9.53 -19.13 5.73
N ILE A 225 10.27 -18.56 6.68
CA ILE A 225 11.21 -17.44 6.43
C ILE A 225 12.27 -17.86 5.41
N ALA A 226 12.83 -19.07 5.55
CA ALA A 226 13.82 -19.60 4.61
C ALA A 226 13.25 -19.77 3.20
N ALA A 227 12.01 -20.25 3.06
CA ALA A 227 11.33 -20.36 1.77
C ALA A 227 11.07 -19.00 1.13
N HIS A 228 10.73 -17.99 1.93
CA HIS A 228 10.38 -16.64 1.47
C HIS A 228 11.57 -15.66 1.43
N ARG A 229 12.80 -16.08 1.73
CA ARG A 229 13.96 -15.18 1.87
C ARG A 229 14.16 -14.20 0.71
N TRP A 230 13.94 -14.67 -0.52
CA TRP A 230 14.10 -13.83 -1.71
C TRP A 230 12.97 -12.81 -1.86
N VAL A 231 11.74 -13.19 -1.56
CA VAL A 231 10.58 -12.28 -1.60
C VAL A 231 10.66 -11.25 -0.48
N LEU A 232 11.14 -11.65 0.72
CA LEU A 232 11.36 -10.74 1.85
C LEU A 232 12.42 -9.69 1.50
N LEU A 233 13.55 -10.13 0.92
CA LEU A 233 14.62 -9.23 0.47
C LEU A 233 14.11 -8.30 -0.63
N ALA A 234 13.38 -8.83 -1.61
CA ALA A 234 12.79 -8.06 -2.70
C ALA A 234 11.86 -6.96 -2.19
N ALA A 235 10.99 -7.26 -1.22
CA ALA A 235 10.09 -6.29 -0.62
C ALA A 235 10.85 -5.16 0.10
N LEU A 236 11.88 -5.52 0.89
CA LEU A 236 12.71 -4.55 1.60
C LEU A 236 13.43 -3.60 0.65
N LEU A 237 14.10 -4.14 -0.38
CA LEU A 237 14.84 -3.34 -1.37
C LEU A 237 13.91 -2.45 -2.19
N ALA A 238 12.76 -2.98 -2.64
CA ALA A 238 11.77 -2.20 -3.38
C ALA A 238 11.20 -1.05 -2.53
N GLY A 239 10.97 -1.30 -1.24
CA GLY A 239 10.57 -0.27 -0.29
C GLY A 239 11.60 0.85 -0.23
N GLY A 240 12.89 0.50 -0.03
CA GLY A 240 13.99 1.47 0.03
C GLY A 240 14.11 2.30 -1.23
N ALA A 241 14.07 1.67 -2.39
CA ALA A 241 14.11 2.35 -3.69
C ALA A 241 12.91 3.29 -3.89
N SER A 242 11.71 2.86 -3.53
CA SER A 242 10.50 3.66 -3.69
C SER A 242 10.52 4.97 -2.88
N ALA A 243 11.28 5.01 -1.77
CA ALA A 243 11.38 6.17 -0.90
C ALA A 243 11.88 7.43 -1.64
N GLY A 244 12.66 7.27 -2.71
CA GLY A 244 13.14 8.37 -3.53
C GLY A 244 12.01 9.21 -4.12
N VAL A 245 11.11 8.58 -4.84
CA VAL A 245 9.98 9.28 -5.48
C VAL A 245 8.97 9.76 -4.43
N TRP A 246 8.63 8.91 -3.45
CA TRP A 246 7.66 9.26 -2.41
C TRP A 246 8.05 10.47 -1.58
N ASN A 247 9.35 10.67 -1.30
CA ASN A 247 9.80 11.79 -0.46
C ASN A 247 10.34 12.96 -1.28
N TYR A 248 11.11 12.67 -2.32
CA TYR A 248 11.90 13.70 -3.00
C TYR A 248 11.48 13.97 -4.46
N GLY A 249 10.51 13.20 -4.99
CA GLY A 249 10.09 13.35 -6.39
C GLY A 249 9.61 14.76 -6.73
N ARG A 250 8.77 15.36 -5.88
CA ARG A 250 8.32 16.74 -6.11
C ARG A 250 9.39 17.79 -5.82
N SER A 251 10.24 17.54 -4.83
CA SER A 251 11.38 18.42 -4.52
C SER A 251 12.34 18.51 -5.71
N LEU A 252 12.57 17.40 -6.42
CA LEU A 252 13.35 17.40 -7.65
C LEU A 252 12.71 18.28 -8.75
N LEU A 253 11.39 18.21 -8.93
CA LEU A 253 10.68 19.04 -9.90
C LEU A 253 10.77 20.52 -9.52
N ALA A 254 10.65 20.85 -8.25
CA ALA A 254 10.79 22.21 -7.75
C ALA A 254 12.22 22.74 -7.94
N ASP A 255 13.24 21.93 -7.66
CA ASP A 255 14.65 22.22 -7.87
C ASP A 255 14.98 22.46 -9.36
N ALA A 256 14.31 21.73 -10.26
CA ALA A 256 14.39 21.93 -11.70
C ALA A 256 13.58 23.16 -12.22
N GLY A 257 13.01 23.97 -11.34
CA GLY A 257 12.28 25.19 -11.68
C GLY A 257 10.83 24.96 -12.16
N VAL A 258 10.26 23.75 -11.97
CA VAL A 258 8.87 23.49 -12.34
C VAL A 258 7.94 24.22 -11.37
N PRO A 259 6.98 25.03 -11.84
CA PRO A 259 6.05 25.77 -10.98
C PRO A 259 5.26 24.87 -10.04
N ALA A 260 5.01 25.32 -8.80
CA ALA A 260 4.37 24.54 -7.76
C ALA A 260 3.03 23.90 -8.17
N GLY A 261 2.15 24.66 -8.84
CA GLY A 261 0.88 24.12 -9.35
C GLY A 261 1.07 23.04 -10.41
N VAL A 262 2.08 23.19 -11.29
CA VAL A 262 2.39 22.18 -12.31
C VAL A 262 2.99 20.92 -11.67
N SER A 263 3.92 21.07 -10.72
CA SER A 263 4.53 19.92 -10.03
C SER A 263 3.54 19.16 -9.15
N ALA A 264 2.45 19.79 -8.69
CA ALA A 264 1.37 19.10 -7.97
C ALA A 264 0.66 18.06 -8.85
N TRP A 265 0.58 18.26 -10.17
CA TRP A 265 0.05 17.27 -11.11
C TRP A 265 0.85 15.97 -11.13
N ALA A 266 2.12 15.99 -10.71
CA ALA A 266 2.91 14.77 -10.55
C ALA A 266 2.24 13.77 -9.63
N TRP A 267 1.63 14.21 -8.51
CA TRP A 267 0.89 13.34 -7.59
C TRP A 267 -0.44 12.87 -8.17
N VAL A 268 -1.13 13.71 -8.95
CA VAL A 268 -2.33 13.30 -9.69
C VAL A 268 -1.96 12.16 -10.65
N CYS A 269 -0.89 12.33 -11.44
CA CYS A 269 -0.43 11.32 -12.38
C CYS A 269 0.03 10.03 -11.67
N LEU A 270 0.74 10.16 -10.54
CA LEU A 270 1.16 9.03 -9.72
C LEU A 270 -0.04 8.25 -9.20
N GLY A 271 -1.04 8.93 -8.64
CA GLY A 271 -2.28 8.30 -8.16
C GLY A 271 -3.11 7.70 -9.29
N ALA A 272 -3.21 8.37 -10.44
CA ALA A 272 -3.89 7.86 -11.62
C ALA A 272 -3.20 6.61 -12.17
N GLY A 273 -1.87 6.62 -12.24
CA GLY A 273 -1.07 5.44 -12.60
C GLY A 273 -1.34 4.27 -11.67
N GLY A 274 -1.31 4.49 -10.36
CA GLY A 274 -1.65 3.47 -9.36
C GLY A 274 -3.07 2.91 -9.54
N THR A 275 -4.03 3.77 -9.85
CA THR A 275 -5.43 3.36 -10.11
C THR A 275 -5.54 2.57 -11.42
N ALA A 276 -4.73 2.89 -12.44
CA ALA A 276 -4.72 2.20 -13.74
C ALA A 276 -4.34 0.72 -13.65
N VAL A 277 -3.79 0.25 -12.53
CA VAL A 277 -3.55 -1.18 -12.29
C VAL A 277 -4.84 -1.99 -12.42
N VAL A 278 -6.01 -1.42 -12.09
CA VAL A 278 -7.31 -2.11 -12.19
C VAL A 278 -7.57 -2.56 -13.63
N VAL A 279 -7.28 -1.73 -14.63
CA VAL A 279 -7.51 -2.07 -16.05
C VAL A 279 -6.43 -3.00 -16.61
N THR A 280 -5.24 -3.02 -16.02
CA THR A 280 -4.14 -3.89 -16.42
C THR A 280 -4.05 -5.20 -15.61
N ALA A 281 -4.87 -5.36 -14.57
CA ALA A 281 -4.84 -6.53 -13.68
C ALA A 281 -5.01 -7.85 -14.45
N ARG A 282 -5.92 -7.89 -15.44
CA ARG A 282 -6.23 -9.08 -16.23
C ARG A 282 -5.05 -9.60 -17.07
N PRO A 283 -4.36 -8.77 -17.88
CA PRO A 283 -3.14 -9.22 -18.57
C PRO A 283 -2.01 -9.53 -17.59
N LEU A 284 -1.85 -8.78 -16.52
CA LEU A 284 -0.81 -8.99 -15.51
C LEU A 284 -0.96 -10.32 -14.76
N SER A 285 -2.18 -10.76 -14.48
CA SER A 285 -2.45 -12.04 -13.79
C SER A 285 -2.09 -13.29 -14.61
N ARG A 286 -1.72 -13.13 -15.89
CA ARG A 286 -1.21 -14.22 -16.74
C ARG A 286 0.29 -14.45 -16.59
N LEU A 287 0.99 -13.51 -15.96
CA LEU A 287 2.43 -13.62 -15.73
C LEU A 287 2.69 -14.43 -14.47
N ALA A 288 3.75 -15.23 -14.48
CA ALA A 288 4.27 -15.82 -13.26
C ALA A 288 4.67 -14.71 -12.27
N PRO A 289 4.47 -14.88 -10.94
CA PRO A 289 4.72 -13.83 -9.95
C PRO A 289 6.13 -13.22 -10.03
N GLY A 290 7.17 -14.02 -10.26
CA GLY A 290 8.53 -13.53 -10.45
C GLY A 290 8.69 -12.65 -11.71
N ALA A 291 8.04 -13.01 -12.82
CA ALA A 291 8.06 -12.21 -14.05
C ALA A 291 7.28 -10.89 -13.86
N LEU A 292 6.14 -10.95 -13.21
CA LEU A 292 5.36 -9.76 -12.84
C LEU A 292 6.17 -8.82 -11.95
N TRP A 293 6.87 -9.37 -10.94
CA TRP A 293 7.77 -8.61 -10.08
C TRP A 293 8.87 -7.92 -10.89
N ALA A 294 9.61 -8.67 -11.70
CA ALA A 294 10.70 -8.11 -12.50
C ALA A 294 10.21 -7.00 -13.46
N LEU A 295 9.06 -7.19 -14.12
CA LEU A 295 8.44 -6.19 -14.99
C LEU A 295 8.09 -4.91 -14.23
N THR A 296 7.44 -5.05 -13.08
CA THR A 296 7.00 -3.90 -12.28
C THR A 296 8.19 -3.13 -11.71
N LEU A 297 9.24 -3.81 -11.25
CA LEU A 297 10.45 -3.15 -10.75
C LEU A 297 11.25 -2.48 -11.88
N ALA A 298 11.32 -3.07 -13.07
CA ALA A 298 11.90 -2.42 -14.24
C ALA A 298 11.13 -1.14 -14.64
N ALA A 299 9.79 -1.19 -14.62
CA ALA A 299 8.95 -0.03 -14.87
C ALA A 299 9.11 1.05 -13.76
N MET A 300 9.22 0.64 -12.49
CA MET A 300 9.49 1.55 -11.37
C MET A 300 10.85 2.23 -11.53
N ALA A 301 11.88 1.47 -11.90
CA ALA A 301 13.21 2.00 -12.18
C ALA A 301 13.20 2.98 -13.36
N ALA A 302 12.51 2.64 -14.45
CA ALA A 302 12.39 3.51 -15.62
C ALA A 302 11.66 4.82 -15.29
N GLY A 303 10.55 4.76 -14.53
CA GLY A 303 9.84 5.96 -14.06
C GLY A 303 10.72 6.83 -13.16
N THR A 304 11.44 6.20 -12.20
CA THR A 304 12.35 6.93 -11.30
C THR A 304 13.52 7.56 -12.07
N ALA A 305 14.12 6.82 -13.03
CA ALA A 305 15.21 7.33 -13.87
C ALA A 305 14.71 8.45 -14.82
N GLY A 306 13.50 8.33 -15.35
CA GLY A 306 12.89 9.39 -16.17
C GLY A 306 12.72 10.71 -15.39
N LEU A 307 12.30 10.62 -14.12
CA LEU A 307 12.27 11.78 -13.24
C LEU A 307 13.68 12.35 -12.97
N ALA A 308 14.66 11.49 -12.71
CA ALA A 308 16.05 11.90 -12.42
C ALA A 308 16.71 12.62 -13.59
N THR A 309 16.41 12.21 -14.83
CA THR A 309 17.10 12.69 -16.04
C THR A 309 16.38 13.82 -16.75
N LEU A 310 15.04 13.91 -16.64
CA LEU A 310 14.20 14.86 -17.38
C LEU A 310 13.24 15.65 -16.47
N PRO A 311 13.68 16.13 -15.28
CA PRO A 311 12.76 16.76 -14.33
C PRO A 311 12.14 18.07 -14.86
N GLY A 312 12.87 18.83 -15.68
CA GLY A 312 12.40 20.08 -16.29
C GLY A 312 11.48 19.87 -17.50
N VAL A 313 11.42 18.66 -18.07
CA VAL A 313 10.54 18.33 -19.19
C VAL A 313 9.19 17.83 -18.63
N VAL A 314 8.29 18.77 -18.35
CA VAL A 314 7.03 18.52 -17.63
C VAL A 314 6.25 17.29 -18.15
N PRO A 315 5.97 17.12 -19.46
CA PRO A 315 5.24 15.95 -19.93
C PRO A 315 5.96 14.63 -19.60
N ALA A 316 7.29 14.58 -19.75
CA ALA A 316 8.09 13.40 -19.43
C ALA A 316 8.06 13.09 -17.92
N ALA A 317 8.17 14.10 -17.06
CA ALA A 317 8.08 13.97 -15.62
C ALA A 317 6.70 13.44 -15.16
N LEU A 318 5.61 13.95 -15.76
CA LEU A 318 4.26 13.48 -15.44
C LEU A 318 4.03 12.01 -15.88
N VAL A 319 4.51 11.62 -17.06
CA VAL A 319 4.49 10.22 -17.53
C VAL A 319 5.34 9.33 -16.62
N ALA A 320 6.51 9.78 -16.21
CA ALA A 320 7.39 9.08 -15.29
C ALA A 320 6.71 8.84 -13.92
N CYS A 321 6.00 9.85 -13.40
CA CYS A 321 5.20 9.72 -12.18
C CYS A 321 4.05 8.70 -12.35
N ALA A 322 3.34 8.74 -13.47
CA ALA A 322 2.27 7.78 -13.77
C ALA A 322 2.82 6.35 -13.87
N ALA A 323 3.95 6.17 -14.56
CA ALA A 323 4.63 4.88 -14.68
C ALA A 323 5.09 4.35 -13.32
N PHE A 324 5.68 5.21 -12.47
CA PHE A 324 6.06 4.85 -11.11
C PHE A 324 4.85 4.43 -10.28
N GLY A 325 3.75 5.20 -10.31
CA GLY A 325 2.55 4.90 -9.54
C GLY A 325 1.92 3.56 -9.94
N TRP A 326 1.83 3.31 -11.25
CA TRP A 326 1.38 2.01 -11.79
C TRP A 326 2.30 0.89 -11.34
N ALA A 327 3.60 1.05 -11.52
CA ALA A 327 4.60 0.04 -11.21
C ALA A 327 4.63 -0.33 -9.73
N TYR A 328 4.63 0.67 -8.84
CA TYR A 328 4.59 0.46 -7.39
C TYR A 328 3.34 -0.30 -6.94
N THR A 329 2.17 0.10 -7.45
CA THR A 329 0.91 -0.56 -7.11
C THR A 329 0.84 -1.99 -7.66
N ALA A 330 1.27 -2.20 -8.90
CA ALA A 330 1.33 -3.54 -9.50
C ALA A 330 2.35 -4.45 -8.78
N ALA A 331 3.50 -3.90 -8.32
CA ALA A 331 4.49 -4.63 -7.54
C ALA A 331 3.92 -5.16 -6.21
N THR A 332 3.06 -4.39 -5.53
CA THR A 332 2.38 -4.89 -4.32
C THR A 332 1.47 -6.10 -4.63
N GLY A 333 0.81 -6.09 -5.78
CA GLY A 333 0.05 -7.24 -6.28
C GLY A 333 0.94 -8.46 -6.58
N ALA A 334 2.13 -8.23 -7.15
CA ALA A 334 3.11 -9.28 -7.41
C ALA A 334 3.62 -9.93 -6.12
N LEU A 335 3.86 -9.17 -5.05
CA LEU A 335 4.24 -9.71 -3.73
C LEU A 335 3.16 -10.62 -3.16
N ILE A 336 1.89 -10.22 -3.27
CA ILE A 336 0.74 -11.04 -2.83
C ILE A 336 0.69 -12.36 -3.60
N ALA A 337 0.81 -12.30 -4.92
CA ALA A 337 0.79 -13.49 -5.77
C ALA A 337 1.99 -14.41 -5.48
N TRP A 338 3.16 -13.83 -5.26
CA TRP A 338 4.39 -14.61 -5.03
C TRP A 338 4.37 -15.34 -3.69
N THR A 339 3.94 -14.69 -2.60
CA THR A 339 3.80 -15.40 -1.31
C THR A 339 2.71 -16.48 -1.35
N ALA A 340 1.62 -16.26 -2.10
CA ALA A 340 0.58 -17.26 -2.30
C ALA A 340 1.04 -18.47 -3.13
N GLU A 341 1.97 -18.27 -4.08
CA GLU A 341 2.60 -19.37 -4.84
C GLU A 341 3.52 -20.21 -3.96
N ILE A 342 4.26 -19.60 -3.03
CA ILE A 342 5.18 -20.31 -2.13
C ILE A 342 4.40 -21.07 -1.04
N ASP A 343 3.40 -20.43 -0.43
CA ASP A 343 2.59 -21.01 0.65
C ASP A 343 1.18 -20.40 0.66
N ALA A 344 0.26 -21.07 -0.03
CA ALA A 344 -1.13 -20.63 -0.12
C ALA A 344 -1.85 -20.63 1.25
N ALA A 345 -1.47 -21.54 2.15
CA ALA A 345 -2.11 -21.66 3.48
C ALA A 345 -1.78 -20.45 4.37
N GLN A 346 -0.62 -19.85 4.19
CA GLN A 346 -0.16 -18.70 4.95
C GLN A 346 -0.09 -17.39 4.12
N ALA A 347 -0.74 -17.33 2.96
CA ALA A 347 -0.68 -16.19 2.06
C ALA A 347 -1.09 -14.86 2.73
N ALA A 348 -2.08 -14.88 3.63
CA ALA A 348 -2.54 -13.68 4.32
C ALA A 348 -1.50 -13.12 5.31
N SER A 349 -0.92 -13.97 6.15
CA SER A 349 0.15 -13.57 7.09
C SER A 349 1.43 -13.22 6.37
N GLY A 350 1.77 -13.96 5.30
CA GLY A 350 2.88 -13.66 4.41
C GLY A 350 2.76 -12.28 3.78
N THR A 351 1.60 -11.98 3.21
CA THR A 351 1.31 -10.65 2.64
C THR A 351 1.50 -9.55 3.68
N ALA A 352 0.97 -9.72 4.90
CA ALA A 352 1.13 -8.72 5.95
C ALA A 352 2.60 -8.46 6.30
N LEU A 353 3.42 -9.51 6.42
CA LEU A 353 4.85 -9.38 6.67
C LEU A 353 5.59 -8.70 5.51
N LEU A 354 5.25 -9.03 4.26
CA LEU A 354 5.86 -8.40 3.08
C LEU A 354 5.55 -6.90 3.01
N PHE A 355 4.33 -6.48 3.35
CA PHE A 355 3.99 -5.06 3.44
C PHE A 355 4.73 -4.35 4.57
N VAL A 356 4.90 -5.00 5.72
CA VAL A 356 5.74 -4.46 6.81
C VAL A 356 7.17 -4.27 6.33
N LEU A 357 7.78 -5.25 5.65
CA LEU A 357 9.13 -5.14 5.12
C LEU A 357 9.26 -4.08 4.04
N LEU A 358 8.27 -3.95 3.16
CA LEU A 358 8.24 -2.87 2.16
C LEU A 358 8.30 -1.50 2.84
N VAL A 359 7.53 -1.29 3.90
CA VAL A 359 7.53 -0.02 4.63
C VAL A 359 8.79 0.16 5.49
N LEU A 360 9.35 -0.92 6.06
CA LEU A 360 10.65 -0.85 6.72
C LEU A 360 11.77 -0.51 5.73
N GLY A 361 11.68 -1.02 4.50
CA GLY A 361 12.54 -0.59 3.40
C GLY A 361 12.43 0.91 3.15
N GLN A 362 11.21 1.46 3.08
CA GLN A 362 11.01 2.92 2.98
C GLN A 362 11.62 3.67 4.16
N ALA A 363 11.45 3.15 5.37
CA ALA A 363 12.04 3.74 6.58
C ALA A 363 13.57 3.81 6.51
N ALA A 364 14.21 2.78 5.98
CA ALA A 364 15.67 2.76 5.80
C ALA A 364 16.13 3.60 4.61
N GLY A 365 15.39 3.55 3.50
CA GLY A 365 15.74 4.25 2.26
C GLY A 365 15.61 5.77 2.36
N ALA A 366 14.60 6.28 3.08
CA ALA A 366 14.34 7.71 3.14
C ALA A 366 15.52 8.53 3.70
N PRO A 367 16.14 8.20 4.86
CA PRO A 367 17.28 8.95 5.36
C PRO A 367 18.55 8.73 4.53
N LEU A 368 18.76 7.52 3.97
CA LEU A 368 19.89 7.25 3.09
C LEU A 368 19.84 8.13 1.84
N LEU A 369 18.67 8.21 1.20
CA LEU A 369 18.46 9.06 0.03
C LEU A 369 18.51 10.55 0.40
N GLY A 370 18.02 10.93 1.59
CA GLY A 370 18.15 12.30 2.11
C GLY A 370 19.61 12.73 2.28
N TRP A 371 20.48 11.82 2.76
CA TRP A 371 21.92 12.05 2.81
C TRP A 371 22.52 12.22 1.41
N VAL A 372 22.10 11.38 0.42
CA VAL A 372 22.55 11.55 -0.98
C VAL A 372 22.07 12.89 -1.55
N VAL A 373 20.84 13.32 -1.24
CA VAL A 373 20.34 14.66 -1.65
C VAL A 373 21.22 15.75 -1.09
N ALA A 374 21.56 15.69 0.20
CA ALA A 374 22.39 16.72 0.84
C ALA A 374 23.82 16.76 0.27
N ALA A 375 24.37 15.64 -0.16
CA ALA A 375 25.72 15.56 -0.69
C ALA A 375 25.81 15.81 -2.21
N HIS A 376 24.81 15.39 -2.98
CA HIS A 376 24.89 15.28 -4.45
C HIS A 376 23.63 15.77 -5.19
N GLY A 377 22.61 16.26 -4.47
CA GLY A 377 21.36 16.77 -5.03
C GLY A 377 20.30 15.68 -5.32
N TYR A 378 19.10 16.14 -5.65
CA TYR A 378 17.92 15.29 -5.86
C TYR A 378 18.07 14.32 -7.03
N GLY A 379 18.69 14.76 -8.14
CA GLY A 379 18.91 13.92 -9.33
C GLY A 379 19.75 12.68 -9.02
N ALA A 380 20.84 12.85 -8.25
CA ALA A 380 21.69 11.74 -7.81
C ALA A 380 20.92 10.76 -6.89
N ALA A 381 20.13 11.28 -5.95
CA ALA A 381 19.34 10.46 -5.05
C ALA A 381 18.29 9.61 -5.81
N LEU A 382 17.60 10.19 -6.81
CA LEU A 382 16.65 9.42 -7.61
C LEU A 382 17.36 8.43 -8.55
N THR A 383 18.57 8.74 -9.02
CA THR A 383 19.40 7.77 -9.77
C THR A 383 19.76 6.57 -8.90
N VAL A 384 20.20 6.81 -7.65
CA VAL A 384 20.45 5.73 -6.68
C VAL A 384 19.18 4.92 -6.41
N ALA A 385 18.03 5.58 -6.27
CA ALA A 385 16.74 4.93 -6.09
C ALA A 385 16.34 4.07 -7.32
N ALA A 386 16.58 4.53 -8.54
CA ALA A 386 16.34 3.76 -9.76
C ALA A 386 17.23 2.51 -9.83
N ILE A 387 18.50 2.63 -9.51
CA ILE A 387 19.42 1.48 -9.40
C ILE A 387 18.93 0.51 -8.31
N GLY A 388 18.52 1.03 -7.15
CA GLY A 388 17.94 0.23 -6.07
C GLY A 388 16.70 -0.56 -6.51
N ALA A 389 15.84 0.02 -7.37
CA ALA A 389 14.69 -0.66 -7.94
C ALA A 389 15.11 -1.81 -8.87
N LEU A 390 16.15 -1.64 -9.70
CA LEU A 390 16.70 -2.71 -10.53
C LEU A 390 17.31 -3.84 -9.66
N LEU A 391 18.05 -3.47 -8.60
CA LEU A 391 18.58 -4.46 -7.67
C LEU A 391 17.47 -5.24 -6.95
N ALA A 392 16.35 -4.59 -6.63
CA ALA A 392 15.18 -5.24 -6.05
C ALA A 392 14.48 -6.23 -7.00
N ALA A 393 14.75 -6.18 -8.29
CA ALA A 393 14.26 -7.16 -9.26
C ALA A 393 15.09 -8.47 -9.26
N LEU A 394 16.38 -8.43 -8.86
CA LEU A 394 17.29 -9.57 -8.93
C LEU A 394 16.81 -10.80 -8.14
N PRO A 395 16.17 -10.70 -6.98
CA PRO A 395 15.66 -11.87 -6.26
C PRO A 395 14.63 -12.70 -7.04
N ALA A 396 14.03 -12.16 -8.12
CA ALA A 396 13.12 -12.90 -8.99
C ALA A 396 13.83 -13.77 -10.03
N LEU A 397 15.11 -13.56 -10.30
CA LEU A 397 15.85 -14.29 -11.35
C LEU A 397 15.84 -15.83 -11.19
N PRO A 398 15.96 -16.40 -9.97
CA PRO A 398 15.86 -17.84 -9.80
C PRO A 398 14.48 -18.39 -10.18
N ALA A 399 13.41 -17.66 -9.90
CA ALA A 399 12.05 -18.05 -10.26
C ALA A 399 11.82 -18.00 -11.78
N LEU A 400 12.43 -17.02 -12.47
CA LEU A 400 12.38 -16.93 -13.94
C LEU A 400 13.12 -18.08 -14.62
N SER A 401 14.21 -18.56 -14.02
CA SER A 401 14.99 -19.70 -14.55
C SER A 401 14.26 -21.03 -14.39
N ALA A 402 13.51 -21.21 -13.31
CA ALA A 402 12.72 -22.41 -13.02
C ALA A 402 11.46 -22.55 -13.91
N ALA A 403 10.94 -21.43 -14.42
CA ALA A 403 9.75 -21.38 -15.26
C ALA A 403 9.98 -21.73 -16.74
N ARG A 404 11.17 -22.20 -17.15
CA ARG A 404 11.38 -22.72 -18.51
C ARG A 404 10.53 -23.97 -18.69
N PRO A 405 9.64 -24.06 -19.70
CA PRO A 405 8.89 -25.26 -19.97
C PRO A 405 9.87 -26.42 -20.17
N SER A 406 9.71 -27.47 -19.38
CA SER A 406 10.34 -28.76 -19.65
C SER A 406 10.00 -29.10 -21.08
N ARG A 407 11.02 -29.29 -21.95
CA ARG A 407 10.83 -29.83 -23.28
C ARG A 407 9.90 -31.04 -23.15
N PRO A 408 8.90 -31.19 -24.06
CA PRO A 408 8.10 -32.40 -24.09
C PRO A 408 9.08 -33.58 -24.11
N GLN A 409 9.00 -34.46 -23.12
CA GLN A 409 9.69 -35.76 -23.23
C GLN A 409 9.14 -36.39 -24.47
N GLU A 410 10.00 -36.55 -25.45
CA GLU A 410 9.80 -37.36 -26.64
C GLU A 410 9.40 -38.75 -26.12
N VAL A 411 8.10 -39.05 -26.26
CA VAL A 411 7.56 -40.38 -25.89
C VAL A 411 8.31 -41.36 -26.78
N ALA A 412 9.28 -42.06 -26.18
CA ALA A 412 9.98 -43.17 -26.82
C ALA A 412 8.90 -44.19 -27.23
N GLU A 413 8.58 -44.23 -28.52
CA GLU A 413 7.73 -45.24 -29.08
C GLU A 413 8.31 -46.62 -28.76
N THR A 414 7.65 -47.33 -27.88
CA THR A 414 7.95 -48.74 -27.61
C THR A 414 7.60 -49.55 -28.85
N PRO A 415 8.55 -50.24 -29.49
CA PRO A 415 8.25 -51.02 -30.67
C PRO A 415 7.24 -52.13 -30.35
N ALA A 416 6.14 -52.14 -31.10
CA ALA A 416 5.09 -53.13 -31.00
C ALA A 416 5.70 -54.54 -31.25
N ARG A 417 5.71 -55.37 -30.20
CA ARG A 417 6.00 -56.82 -30.33
C ARG A 417 4.90 -57.46 -31.19
N ALA A 418 5.26 -57.82 -32.39
CA ALA A 418 4.49 -58.72 -33.23
C ALA A 418 4.33 -60.07 -32.49
N GLN A 419 3.15 -60.38 -32.04
CA GLN A 419 2.78 -61.77 -31.69
C GLN A 419 2.29 -62.46 -32.96
N GLY A 420 3.18 -63.24 -33.54
CA GLY A 420 2.84 -64.15 -34.59
C GLY A 420 2.00 -65.33 -34.09
N SER A 421 1.01 -65.66 -34.88
CA SER A 421 0.12 -66.83 -34.84
C SER A 421 0.85 -68.15 -34.73
N ARG A 422 0.39 -69.01 -33.80
CA ARG A 422 0.12 -70.46 -34.06
C ARG A 422 -0.90 -70.95 -33.01
#